data_1422340ba0100c1d6ba9c010389246ae
#
_entry.id   1422340ba0100c1d6ba9c010389246ae
#
_cell.length_a   1.000
_cell.length_b   1.000
_cell.length_c   1.000
_cell.angle_alpha   90.00
_cell.angle_beta   90.00
_cell.angle_gamma   90.00
#
_symmetry.space_group_name_H-M   'P 1'
#
loop_
_entity.id
_entity.type
_entity.pdbx_description
1 polymer ?
#
loop_
_entity_poly.entity_id
_entity_poly.type
_entity_poly.pdbx_seq_one_letter_code
_entity_poly.pdbx_strand_id
1 'polypeptide(L)'
;MSTGMEPNNKHIDPVGLLPKIFSGEATSEEQIMVNEWLTARPENRNEYESFKRLWNITNISVIAEDIDIEHEWQRIDSRISAKPVRKMQWLRITKIAASIVLIAMLTYFGIYITNIKSVKAPESGLAEAELPDGTVISLNAGSKITYGRNFGLTHRDMVLKGEAFFKVKKGRIPFIIDAGDATIRVTGTQFNVKAYNRKSEIKVTVTEGTVELYETDNPLNQARINAGETGSYEKSVRAVRKVSVINENDLSWKTLILDFKKTPLIEAVDIISNTYHFPVEVDDNIKKCSITVRFENQNPDSVLNVLKSTLDLTITQKGKRILISGKGC
;
A
#
# COMPACT_ATOMS: atom_id res chain seq x y z
N MET A 1 -9.00 16.28 88.96
CA MET A 1 -7.94 17.07 88.39
C MET A 1 -8.51 17.89 87.25
N SER A 2 -8.44 19.16 87.43
CA SER A 2 -9.06 20.26 86.71
C SER A 2 -8.57 20.35 85.28
N THR A 3 -9.53 20.42 84.34
CA THR A 3 -9.25 20.88 82.98
C THR A 3 -10.02 22.16 82.71
N GLY A 4 -9.31 23.26 82.69
CA GLY A 4 -9.83 24.59 82.38
C GLY A 4 -10.32 24.66 80.93
N MET A 5 -11.54 25.14 80.74
CA MET A 5 -12.05 25.64 79.50
C MET A 5 -11.59 27.10 79.34
N GLU A 6 -10.77 27.38 78.36
CA GLU A 6 -10.52 28.76 77.89
C GLU A 6 -11.76 29.27 77.14
N PRO A 7 -12.22 30.50 77.40
CA PRO A 7 -13.30 31.08 76.64
C PRO A 7 -12.75 31.54 75.27
N ASN A 8 -13.34 31.02 74.18
CA ASN A 8 -13.16 31.45 72.80
C ASN A 8 -13.67 32.89 72.59
N ASN A 9 -12.79 33.84 72.77
CA ASN A 9 -13.10 35.28 72.56
C ASN A 9 -13.04 35.56 71.03
N LYS A 10 -14.16 35.27 70.32
CA LYS A 10 -14.35 35.76 68.97
C LYS A 10 -14.36 37.30 69.00
N HIS A 11 -13.29 37.92 68.58
CA HIS A 11 -13.24 39.34 68.33
C HIS A 11 -14.22 39.65 67.16
N ILE A 12 -15.44 40.00 67.48
CA ILE A 12 -16.46 40.35 66.50
C ILE A 12 -16.11 41.76 66.01
N ASP A 13 -15.76 41.91 64.75
CA ASP A 13 -15.49 43.20 64.13
C ASP A 13 -16.81 43.98 63.95
N PRO A 14 -16.96 45.14 64.60
CA PRO A 14 -18.18 45.92 64.50
C PRO A 14 -18.54 46.39 63.10
N VAL A 15 -17.55 46.59 62.23
CA VAL A 15 -17.75 46.96 60.82
C VAL A 15 -18.43 45.83 60.04
N GLY A 16 -18.09 44.56 60.32
CA GLY A 16 -18.74 43.42 59.74
C GLY A 16 -20.20 43.25 60.08
N LEU A 17 -20.68 43.92 61.14
CA LEU A 17 -22.07 43.91 61.57
C LEU A 17 -22.97 44.96 60.86
N LEU A 18 -22.36 45.96 60.20
CA LEU A 18 -23.10 47.04 59.55
C LEU A 18 -24.18 46.57 58.55
N PRO A 19 -23.92 45.58 57.68
CA PRO A 19 -24.96 45.04 56.78
C PRO A 19 -26.18 44.56 57.52
N LYS A 20 -26.01 43.85 58.65
CA LYS A 20 -27.14 43.37 59.48
C LYS A 20 -27.91 44.49 60.16
N ILE A 21 -27.19 45.57 60.59
CA ILE A 21 -27.85 46.76 61.12
C ILE A 21 -28.71 47.45 60.07
N PHE A 22 -28.21 47.54 58.84
CA PHE A 22 -28.91 48.24 57.75
C PHE A 22 -30.09 47.38 57.19
N SER A 23 -30.00 46.04 57.23
CA SER A 23 -31.10 45.14 56.86
C SER A 23 -32.16 44.99 57.95
N GLY A 24 -31.87 45.44 59.16
CA GLY A 24 -32.77 45.21 60.30
C GLY A 24 -32.69 43.83 60.96
N GLU A 25 -31.69 43.03 60.60
CA GLU A 25 -31.51 41.66 61.08
C GLU A 25 -30.58 41.55 62.29
N ALA A 26 -30.03 42.66 62.75
CA ALA A 26 -29.10 42.69 63.89
C ALA A 26 -29.77 42.42 65.20
N THR A 27 -29.21 41.54 66.04
CA THR A 27 -29.70 41.29 67.43
C THR A 27 -29.41 42.48 68.31
N SER A 28 -30.09 42.53 69.46
CA SER A 28 -29.95 43.62 70.46
C SER A 28 -28.50 43.70 70.95
N GLU A 29 -27.80 42.62 71.08
CA GLU A 29 -26.40 42.58 71.51
C GLU A 29 -25.48 43.14 70.42
N GLU A 30 -25.71 42.83 69.13
CA GLU A 30 -24.94 43.34 67.97
C GLU A 30 -25.17 44.86 67.80
N GLN A 31 -26.40 45.33 68.07
CA GLN A 31 -26.72 46.77 68.03
C GLN A 31 -25.96 47.54 69.12
N ILE A 32 -25.86 46.99 70.37
CA ILE A 32 -25.05 47.61 71.42
C ILE A 32 -23.59 47.70 71.04
N MET A 33 -23.01 46.62 70.52
CA MET A 33 -21.61 46.62 70.11
C MET A 33 -21.32 47.66 69.03
N VAL A 34 -22.19 47.82 68.05
CA VAL A 34 -22.02 48.84 67.02
C VAL A 34 -22.16 50.24 67.57
N ASN A 35 -23.09 50.47 68.53
CA ASN A 35 -23.27 51.75 69.20
C ASN A 35 -22.05 52.13 70.07
N GLU A 36 -21.48 51.16 70.77
CA GLU A 36 -20.22 51.38 71.52
C GLU A 36 -19.05 51.74 70.60
N TRP A 37 -18.92 51.01 69.47
CA TRP A 37 -17.92 51.29 68.46
C TRP A 37 -18.08 52.69 67.83
N LEU A 38 -19.34 53.15 67.56
CA LEU A 38 -19.65 54.48 67.05
C LEU A 38 -19.27 55.61 68.01
N THR A 39 -19.31 55.37 69.31
CA THR A 39 -18.99 56.35 70.35
C THR A 39 -17.51 56.35 70.72
N ALA A 40 -16.76 55.27 70.37
CA ALA A 40 -15.38 55.08 70.78
C ALA A 40 -14.40 56.05 70.06
N ARG A 41 -14.66 56.38 68.77
CA ARG A 41 -13.82 57.30 67.98
C ARG A 41 -14.66 58.08 66.96
N PRO A 42 -14.31 59.35 66.67
CA PRO A 42 -15.00 60.17 65.64
C PRO A 42 -14.92 59.56 64.23
N GLU A 43 -13.81 58.89 63.96
CA GLU A 43 -13.55 58.25 62.63
C GLU A 43 -14.56 57.14 62.32
N ASN A 44 -14.98 56.36 63.34
CA ASN A 44 -15.93 55.28 63.21
C ASN A 44 -17.30 55.76 62.70
N ARG A 45 -17.66 56.97 63.04
CA ARG A 45 -18.92 57.59 62.59
C ARG A 45 -18.86 57.95 61.12
N ASN A 46 -17.70 58.41 60.64
CA ASN A 46 -17.52 58.68 59.22
C ASN A 46 -17.57 57.38 58.37
N GLU A 47 -16.98 56.32 58.91
CA GLU A 47 -16.98 55.00 58.28
C GLU A 47 -18.43 54.44 58.22
N TYR A 48 -19.16 54.49 59.29
CA TYR A 48 -20.59 54.12 59.34
C TYR A 48 -21.45 54.88 58.31
N GLU A 49 -21.30 56.21 58.21
CA GLU A 49 -22.05 57.00 57.25
C GLU A 49 -21.63 56.71 55.80
N SER A 50 -20.41 56.30 55.59
CA SER A 50 -19.92 55.89 54.28
C SER A 50 -20.57 54.56 53.86
N PHE A 51 -20.61 53.56 54.75
CA PHE A 51 -21.28 52.29 54.52
C PHE A 51 -22.79 52.44 54.36
N LYS A 52 -23.42 53.32 55.12
CA LYS A 52 -24.86 53.60 55.02
C LYS A 52 -25.21 54.25 53.67
N ARG A 53 -24.35 55.14 53.14
CA ARG A 53 -24.53 55.70 51.80
C ARG A 53 -24.40 54.63 50.73
N LEU A 54 -23.41 53.73 50.81
CA LEU A 54 -23.25 52.60 49.87
C LEU A 54 -24.48 51.69 49.95
N TRP A 55 -24.93 51.31 51.14
CA TRP A 55 -26.11 50.46 51.33
C TRP A 55 -27.35 51.06 50.65
N ASN A 56 -27.59 52.33 50.81
CA ASN A 56 -28.74 53.02 50.20
C ASN A 56 -28.65 53.07 48.67
N ILE A 57 -27.45 53.11 48.12
CA ILE A 57 -27.25 53.06 46.67
C ILE A 57 -27.43 51.64 46.13
N THR A 58 -27.02 50.63 46.89
CA THR A 58 -27.11 49.23 46.50
C THR A 58 -28.45 48.59 46.82
N ASN A 59 -29.35 49.23 47.57
CA ASN A 59 -30.65 48.74 47.91
C ASN A 59 -31.62 48.92 46.72
N ILE A 60 -31.56 47.97 45.80
CA ILE A 60 -32.28 47.93 44.49
C ILE A 60 -33.78 47.63 44.64
N SER A 61 -34.33 47.66 45.84
CA SER A 61 -35.76 47.40 46.02
C SER A 61 -36.69 48.39 45.28
N VAL A 62 -36.12 49.49 44.72
CA VAL A 62 -36.91 50.50 43.97
C VAL A 62 -37.01 50.16 42.46
N ILE A 63 -36.21 49.20 41.97
CA ILE A 63 -36.17 48.90 40.50
C ILE A 63 -37.00 47.61 40.19
N ALA A 64 -37.41 46.87 41.21
CA ALA A 64 -38.04 45.57 40.99
C ALA A 64 -39.59 45.62 40.83
N GLU A 65 -40.20 46.76 41.05
CA GLU A 65 -41.68 46.86 41.03
C GLU A 65 -42.29 46.98 39.62
N ASP A 66 -41.45 47.21 38.56
CA ASP A 66 -41.98 47.44 37.20
C ASP A 66 -41.37 46.51 36.13
N ILE A 67 -40.72 45.39 36.53
CA ILE A 67 -40.26 44.40 35.61
C ILE A 67 -41.29 43.29 35.49
N ASP A 68 -42.04 43.26 34.38
CA ASP A 68 -42.89 42.12 33.99
C ASP A 68 -42.01 40.94 33.59
N ILE A 69 -41.64 40.13 34.59
CA ILE A 69 -40.76 38.96 34.43
C ILE A 69 -41.38 37.96 33.44
N GLU A 70 -42.71 37.85 33.39
CA GLU A 70 -43.39 36.94 32.49
C GLU A 70 -43.24 37.38 31.03
N HIS A 71 -43.36 38.66 30.77
CA HIS A 71 -43.16 39.24 29.45
C HIS A 71 -41.70 39.12 28.98
N GLU A 72 -40.71 39.31 29.84
CA GLU A 72 -39.32 39.15 29.52
C GLU A 72 -38.94 37.67 29.32
N TRP A 73 -39.50 36.73 30.10
CA TRP A 73 -39.35 35.30 29.87
C TRP A 73 -39.94 34.87 28.52
N GLN A 74 -41.09 35.36 28.13
CA GLN A 74 -41.69 35.07 26.82
C GLN A 74 -40.82 35.58 25.68
N ARG A 75 -40.17 36.75 25.81
CA ARG A 75 -39.22 37.27 24.84
C ARG A 75 -37.96 36.42 24.74
N ILE A 76 -37.45 35.90 25.83
CA ILE A 76 -36.29 35.01 25.87
C ILE A 76 -36.67 33.65 25.28
N ASP A 77 -37.78 33.08 25.68
CA ASP A 77 -38.25 31.77 25.21
C ASP A 77 -38.56 31.79 23.70
N SER A 78 -39.13 32.88 23.18
CA SER A 78 -39.33 33.07 21.75
C SER A 78 -38.04 33.16 20.94
N ARG A 79 -36.96 33.67 21.55
CA ARG A 79 -35.63 33.72 20.92
C ARG A 79 -34.87 32.39 21.01
N ILE A 80 -35.11 31.61 22.06
CA ILE A 80 -34.50 30.29 22.27
C ILE A 80 -35.25 29.22 21.45
N SER A 81 -36.57 29.31 21.42
CA SER A 81 -37.44 28.35 20.69
C SER A 81 -37.42 28.54 19.18
N ALA A 82 -36.99 29.71 18.71
CA ALA A 82 -37.00 30.06 17.29
C ALA A 82 -35.70 29.66 16.58
N LYS A 83 -35.40 28.36 16.51
CA LYS A 83 -34.78 27.70 15.33
C LYS A 83 -34.58 26.22 15.66
N PRO A 84 -35.34 25.31 15.07
CA PRO A 84 -34.91 23.92 15.06
C PRO A 84 -33.56 23.89 14.30
N VAL A 85 -32.52 23.54 15.05
CA VAL A 85 -31.16 23.40 14.45
C VAL A 85 -31.29 22.37 13.37
N ARG A 86 -31.07 22.75 12.09
CA ARG A 86 -31.08 21.90 10.89
C ARG A 86 -30.01 20.78 10.93
N LYS A 87 -29.58 20.33 12.11
CA LYS A 87 -28.58 19.26 12.29
C LYS A 87 -28.97 17.93 11.66
N MET A 88 -30.27 17.63 11.53
CA MET A 88 -30.72 16.32 11.04
C MET A 88 -30.71 16.20 9.51
N GLN A 89 -30.75 17.31 8.80
CA GLN A 89 -30.67 17.29 7.32
C GLN A 89 -29.23 17.11 6.83
N TRP A 90 -28.25 17.71 7.49
CA TRP A 90 -26.83 17.54 7.16
C TRP A 90 -26.37 16.09 7.28
N LEU A 91 -26.78 15.37 8.32
CA LEU A 91 -26.46 13.94 8.48
C LEU A 91 -27.12 13.05 7.41
N ARG A 92 -28.26 13.45 6.86
CA ARG A 92 -28.89 12.75 5.73
C ARG A 92 -28.16 13.06 4.41
N ILE A 93 -27.81 14.31 4.19
CA ILE A 93 -27.05 14.74 2.99
C ILE A 93 -25.66 14.09 2.98
N THR A 94 -24.95 14.03 4.11
CA THR A 94 -23.63 13.37 4.19
C THR A 94 -23.73 11.86 3.95
N LYS A 95 -24.77 11.18 4.43
CA LYS A 95 -25.00 9.75 4.13
C LYS A 95 -25.29 9.51 2.65
N ILE A 96 -26.10 10.37 2.02
CA ILE A 96 -26.38 10.29 0.57
C ILE A 96 -25.12 10.58 -0.23
N ALA A 97 -24.36 11.61 0.13
CA ALA A 97 -23.09 11.93 -0.54
C ALA A 97 -22.07 10.78 -0.40
N ALA A 98 -21.95 10.19 0.79
CA ALA A 98 -21.08 9.04 1.03
C ALA A 98 -21.49 7.81 0.20
N SER A 99 -22.80 7.53 0.06
CA SER A 99 -23.29 6.42 -0.77
C SER A 99 -23.04 6.65 -2.26
N ILE A 100 -23.18 7.88 -2.75
CA ILE A 100 -22.88 8.24 -4.14
C ILE A 100 -21.38 8.06 -4.43
N VAL A 101 -20.50 8.52 -3.52
CA VAL A 101 -19.05 8.33 -3.65
C VAL A 101 -18.69 6.85 -3.63
N LEU A 102 -19.30 6.06 -2.74
CA LEU A 102 -19.07 4.61 -2.69
C LEU A 102 -19.52 3.92 -3.99
N ILE A 103 -20.69 4.24 -4.50
CA ILE A 103 -21.19 3.68 -5.78
C ILE A 103 -20.27 4.10 -6.94
N ALA A 104 -19.87 5.38 -6.99
CA ALA A 104 -18.93 5.87 -8.01
C ALA A 104 -17.58 5.15 -7.92
N MET A 105 -17.07 4.91 -6.71
CA MET A 105 -15.83 4.17 -6.49
C MET A 105 -15.96 2.69 -6.90
N LEU A 106 -17.07 2.04 -6.55
CA LEU A 106 -17.34 0.64 -6.95
C LEU A 106 -17.51 0.51 -8.47
N THR A 107 -18.22 1.44 -9.11
CA THR A 107 -18.36 1.45 -10.58
C THR A 107 -17.04 1.72 -11.28
N TYR A 108 -16.25 2.70 -10.81
CA TYR A 108 -14.90 2.96 -11.31
C TYR A 108 -14.00 1.72 -11.18
N PHE A 109 -13.99 1.09 -10.01
CA PHE A 109 -13.21 -0.12 -9.75
C PHE A 109 -13.69 -1.30 -10.61
N GLY A 110 -15.01 -1.47 -10.76
CA GLY A 110 -15.60 -2.47 -11.67
C GLY A 110 -15.17 -2.26 -13.13
N ILE A 111 -15.24 -1.03 -13.63
CA ILE A 111 -14.79 -0.66 -14.98
C ILE A 111 -13.28 -0.90 -15.13
N TYR A 112 -12.48 -0.54 -14.10
CA TYR A 112 -11.03 -0.75 -14.10
C TYR A 112 -10.66 -2.24 -14.21
N ILE A 113 -11.31 -3.11 -13.44
CA ILE A 113 -11.06 -4.56 -13.49
C ILE A 113 -11.48 -5.15 -14.84
N THR A 114 -12.63 -4.76 -15.40
CA THR A 114 -13.12 -5.28 -16.68
C THR A 114 -12.27 -4.82 -17.87
N ASN A 115 -11.46 -3.78 -17.69
CA ASN A 115 -10.55 -3.28 -18.74
C ASN A 115 -9.22 -4.04 -18.83
N ILE A 116 -8.97 -5.00 -17.93
CA ILE A 116 -7.73 -5.80 -17.91
C ILE A 116 -8.01 -7.16 -18.54
N LYS A 117 -7.19 -7.53 -19.53
CA LYS A 117 -7.15 -8.86 -20.12
C LYS A 117 -5.89 -9.60 -19.68
N SER A 118 -5.98 -10.92 -19.51
CA SER A 118 -4.81 -11.73 -19.19
C SER A 118 -4.84 -13.05 -19.94
N VAL A 119 -3.65 -13.51 -20.33
CA VAL A 119 -3.42 -14.85 -20.86
C VAL A 119 -2.44 -15.55 -19.94
N LYS A 120 -2.76 -16.79 -19.54
CA LYS A 120 -1.91 -17.60 -18.66
C LYS A 120 -1.65 -18.96 -19.33
N ALA A 121 -0.39 -19.39 -19.33
CA ALA A 121 -0.01 -20.75 -19.69
C ALA A 121 -0.27 -21.70 -18.48
N PRO A 122 -0.65 -22.97 -18.72
CA PRO A 122 -0.73 -23.97 -17.66
C PRO A 122 0.64 -24.21 -17.02
N GLU A 123 0.64 -24.79 -15.81
CA GLU A 123 1.89 -25.03 -15.04
C GLU A 123 2.82 -26.05 -15.73
N SER A 124 2.31 -26.89 -16.61
CA SER A 124 3.05 -27.94 -17.31
C SER A 124 2.83 -27.90 -18.82
N GLY A 125 2.72 -26.71 -19.42
CA GLY A 125 2.48 -26.58 -20.85
C GLY A 125 2.62 -25.16 -21.36
N LEU A 126 2.59 -25.04 -22.66
CA LEU A 126 2.69 -23.78 -23.39
C LEU A 126 1.31 -23.18 -23.64
N ALA A 127 1.25 -21.87 -23.85
CA ALA A 127 0.09 -21.20 -24.41
C ALA A 127 0.52 -20.25 -25.52
N GLU A 128 -0.30 -20.15 -26.56
CA GLU A 128 -0.11 -19.15 -27.62
C GLU A 128 -1.29 -18.17 -27.62
N ALA A 129 -1.00 -16.94 -27.94
CA ALA A 129 -1.99 -15.88 -28.04
C ALA A 129 -1.62 -14.88 -29.13
N GLU A 130 -2.62 -14.46 -29.89
CA GLU A 130 -2.52 -13.32 -30.77
C GLU A 130 -3.17 -12.11 -30.10
N LEU A 131 -2.42 -11.01 -30.02
CA LEU A 131 -2.88 -9.76 -29.42
C LEU A 131 -3.68 -8.92 -30.41
N PRO A 132 -4.44 -7.91 -29.94
CA PRO A 132 -5.25 -7.05 -30.80
C PRO A 132 -4.46 -6.27 -31.86
N ASP A 133 -3.16 -6.05 -31.65
CA ASP A 133 -2.27 -5.40 -32.63
C ASP A 133 -1.70 -6.38 -33.69
N GLY A 134 -2.02 -7.68 -33.59
CA GLY A 134 -1.50 -8.74 -34.44
C GLY A 134 -0.11 -9.28 -34.02
N THR A 135 0.36 -8.94 -32.81
CA THR A 135 1.54 -9.54 -32.20
C THR A 135 1.23 -10.97 -31.73
N VAL A 136 2.10 -11.92 -32.06
CA VAL A 136 1.98 -13.31 -31.59
C VAL A 136 2.91 -13.53 -30.40
N ILE A 137 2.37 -14.15 -29.36
CA ILE A 137 3.11 -14.47 -28.14
C ILE A 137 3.00 -15.96 -27.87
N SER A 138 4.15 -16.60 -27.58
CA SER A 138 4.18 -17.95 -27.00
C SER A 138 4.61 -17.82 -25.53
N LEU A 139 3.80 -18.33 -24.62
CA LEU A 139 4.05 -18.30 -23.18
C LEU A 139 4.61 -19.65 -22.73
N ASN A 140 5.71 -19.64 -21.99
CA ASN A 140 6.25 -20.82 -21.32
C ASN A 140 5.38 -21.21 -20.12
N ALA A 141 5.55 -22.44 -19.62
CA ALA A 141 4.77 -22.99 -18.49
C ALA A 141 4.72 -22.04 -17.28
N GLY A 142 3.54 -21.92 -16.66
CA GLY A 142 3.30 -21.08 -15.49
C GLY A 142 3.40 -19.57 -15.75
N SER A 143 3.63 -19.14 -17.00
CA SER A 143 3.78 -17.74 -17.36
C SER A 143 2.45 -17.04 -17.59
N LYS A 144 2.43 -15.74 -17.38
CA LYS A 144 1.24 -14.90 -17.52
C LYS A 144 1.59 -13.55 -18.12
N ILE A 145 0.80 -13.10 -19.08
CA ILE A 145 0.76 -11.70 -19.52
C ILE A 145 -0.54 -11.03 -19.10
N THR A 146 -0.46 -9.72 -18.90
CA THR A 146 -1.62 -8.88 -18.59
C THR A 146 -1.52 -7.58 -19.34
N TYR A 147 -2.60 -7.15 -20.01
CA TYR A 147 -2.65 -5.93 -20.81
C TYR A 147 -4.02 -5.26 -20.74
N GLY A 148 -4.08 -3.98 -21.03
CA GLY A 148 -5.32 -3.20 -21.03
C GLY A 148 -6.21 -3.50 -22.24
N ARG A 149 -7.53 -3.23 -22.12
CA ARG A 149 -8.53 -3.45 -23.18
C ARG A 149 -8.24 -2.67 -24.46
N ASN A 150 -7.65 -1.46 -24.33
CA ASN A 150 -7.31 -0.60 -25.47
C ASN A 150 -5.92 -0.87 -26.05
N PHE A 151 -5.33 -2.02 -25.70
CA PHE A 151 -4.05 -2.46 -26.25
C PHE A 151 -4.09 -2.51 -27.78
N GLY A 152 -3.08 -1.96 -28.42
CA GLY A 152 -2.97 -1.88 -29.88
C GLY A 152 -3.64 -0.66 -30.53
N LEU A 153 -4.52 0.05 -29.81
CA LEU A 153 -5.21 1.26 -30.31
C LEU A 153 -4.44 2.55 -29.95
N THR A 154 -4.18 2.77 -28.67
CA THR A 154 -3.54 3.97 -28.15
C THR A 154 -2.17 3.69 -27.50
N HIS A 155 -1.96 2.50 -27.01
CA HIS A 155 -0.74 2.03 -26.33
C HIS A 155 -0.55 0.52 -26.57
N ARG A 156 0.68 0.03 -26.37
CA ARG A 156 1.02 -1.39 -26.47
C ARG A 156 1.82 -1.83 -25.26
N ASP A 157 1.27 -1.52 -24.06
CA ASP A 157 1.91 -1.81 -22.79
C ASP A 157 1.33 -3.08 -22.16
N MET A 158 2.20 -3.93 -21.61
CA MET A 158 1.80 -5.15 -20.91
C MET A 158 2.72 -5.46 -19.73
N VAL A 159 2.24 -6.30 -18.84
CA VAL A 159 3.02 -6.89 -17.75
C VAL A 159 3.29 -8.35 -18.07
N LEU A 160 4.53 -8.79 -17.94
CA LEU A 160 4.95 -10.19 -18.05
C LEU A 160 5.37 -10.71 -16.67
N LYS A 161 4.89 -11.92 -16.33
CA LYS A 161 5.40 -12.72 -15.21
C LYS A 161 5.74 -14.12 -15.75
N GLY A 162 6.99 -14.53 -15.68
CA GLY A 162 7.47 -15.78 -16.22
C GLY A 162 8.27 -15.61 -17.48
N GLU A 163 8.12 -16.49 -18.47
CA GLU A 163 8.89 -16.51 -19.71
C GLU A 163 7.98 -16.52 -20.94
N ALA A 164 8.30 -15.68 -21.91
CA ALA A 164 7.53 -15.60 -23.14
C ALA A 164 8.42 -15.24 -24.34
N PHE A 165 8.11 -15.82 -25.48
CA PHE A 165 8.66 -15.43 -26.78
C PHE A 165 7.65 -14.53 -27.49
N PHE A 166 8.13 -13.40 -27.97
CA PHE A 166 7.34 -12.37 -28.64
C PHE A 166 7.72 -12.28 -30.11
N LYS A 167 6.74 -12.34 -31.00
CA LYS A 167 6.86 -11.94 -32.40
C LYS A 167 6.06 -10.66 -32.58
N VAL A 168 6.70 -9.54 -32.25
CA VAL A 168 6.03 -8.23 -32.23
C VAL A 168 5.80 -7.70 -33.63
N LYS A 169 4.54 -7.41 -33.96
CA LYS A 169 4.19 -6.75 -35.22
C LYS A 169 4.78 -5.34 -35.27
N LYS A 170 5.48 -5.02 -36.39
CA LYS A 170 6.08 -3.72 -36.61
C LYS A 170 5.03 -2.60 -36.54
N GLY A 171 5.27 -1.54 -35.78
CA GLY A 171 4.34 -0.46 -35.57
C GLY A 171 5.00 0.84 -35.13
N ARG A 172 4.24 1.96 -35.24
CA ARG A 172 4.72 3.28 -34.80
C ARG A 172 4.66 3.47 -33.29
N ILE A 173 3.67 2.85 -32.65
CA ILE A 173 3.52 2.88 -31.19
C ILE A 173 4.53 1.90 -30.60
N PRO A 174 5.40 2.28 -29.67
CA PRO A 174 6.30 1.36 -28.99
C PRO A 174 5.53 0.23 -28.29
N PHE A 175 6.07 -0.98 -28.33
CA PHE A 175 5.60 -2.12 -27.57
C PHE A 175 6.45 -2.21 -26.30
N ILE A 176 5.81 -2.14 -25.14
CA ILE A 176 6.47 -2.03 -23.83
C ILE A 176 6.07 -3.21 -22.96
N ILE A 177 7.07 -3.89 -22.41
CA ILE A 177 6.86 -4.99 -21.47
C ILE A 177 7.42 -4.57 -20.11
N ASP A 178 6.54 -4.48 -19.12
CA ASP A 178 6.92 -4.40 -17.72
C ASP A 178 7.23 -5.82 -17.23
N ALA A 179 8.47 -6.08 -16.89
CA ALA A 179 8.95 -7.32 -16.31
C ALA A 179 9.28 -7.19 -14.81
N GLY A 180 8.75 -6.15 -14.15
CA GLY A 180 8.99 -5.79 -12.76
C GLY A 180 10.15 -4.82 -12.61
N ASP A 181 11.34 -5.31 -12.22
CA ASP A 181 12.52 -4.46 -12.01
C ASP A 181 13.13 -3.92 -13.31
N ALA A 182 12.77 -4.51 -14.47
CA ALA A 182 13.24 -4.07 -15.77
C ALA A 182 12.10 -3.90 -16.77
N THR A 183 12.23 -2.94 -17.66
CA THR A 183 11.31 -2.65 -18.76
C THR A 183 11.98 -2.93 -20.09
N ILE A 184 11.23 -3.51 -21.02
CA ILE A 184 11.66 -3.87 -22.36
C ILE A 184 10.84 -3.07 -23.37
N ARG A 185 11.51 -2.40 -24.31
CA ARG A 185 10.88 -1.56 -25.33
C ARG A 185 11.32 -1.98 -26.72
N VAL A 186 10.34 -2.16 -27.62
CA VAL A 186 10.57 -2.52 -29.01
C VAL A 186 9.59 -1.84 -29.97
N THR A 187 9.87 -1.90 -31.27
CA THR A 187 8.95 -1.39 -32.32
C THR A 187 8.51 -2.46 -33.31
N GLY A 188 9.20 -3.61 -33.36
CA GLY A 188 8.91 -4.72 -34.27
C GLY A 188 10.09 -5.68 -34.28
N THR A 189 10.08 -6.67 -33.37
CA THR A 189 11.23 -7.46 -32.96
C THR A 189 10.76 -8.87 -32.62
N GLN A 190 11.62 -9.88 -32.83
CA GLN A 190 11.40 -11.22 -32.31
C GLN A 190 12.42 -11.48 -31.19
N PHE A 191 11.94 -11.83 -30.01
CA PHE A 191 12.78 -11.98 -28.81
C PHE A 191 12.10 -12.81 -27.74
N ASN A 192 12.91 -13.38 -26.85
CA ASN A 192 12.48 -14.07 -25.64
C ASN A 192 12.74 -13.16 -24.43
N VAL A 193 11.80 -13.16 -23.48
CA VAL A 193 11.98 -12.53 -22.15
C VAL A 193 11.75 -13.58 -21.09
N LYS A 194 12.75 -13.77 -20.22
CA LYS A 194 12.69 -14.64 -19.05
C LYS A 194 12.72 -13.79 -17.79
N ALA A 195 11.57 -13.65 -17.14
CA ALA A 195 11.32 -12.75 -16.00
C ALA A 195 10.58 -13.48 -14.88
N TYR A 196 11.14 -14.56 -14.36
CA TYR A 196 10.56 -15.25 -13.19
C TYR A 196 10.91 -14.53 -11.91
N ASN A 197 9.92 -14.28 -11.03
CA ASN A 197 10.11 -13.54 -9.78
C ASN A 197 11.18 -14.13 -8.85
N ARG A 198 11.35 -15.47 -8.89
CA ARG A 198 12.32 -16.19 -8.04
C ARG A 198 13.73 -16.23 -8.60
N LYS A 199 13.95 -15.80 -9.85
CA LYS A 199 15.29 -15.74 -10.46
C LYS A 199 15.93 -14.40 -10.13
N SER A 200 17.25 -14.42 -9.97
CA SER A 200 18.08 -13.23 -9.66
C SER A 200 18.25 -12.28 -10.85
N GLU A 201 17.89 -12.71 -12.05
CA GLU A 201 18.03 -11.92 -13.27
C GLU A 201 16.76 -11.94 -14.12
N ILE A 202 16.59 -10.87 -14.92
CA ILE A 202 15.67 -10.79 -16.04
C ILE A 202 16.52 -10.86 -17.32
N LYS A 203 16.22 -11.81 -18.20
CA LYS A 203 17.03 -12.08 -19.40
C LYS A 203 16.22 -11.83 -20.67
N VAL A 204 16.84 -11.20 -21.65
CA VAL A 204 16.25 -10.90 -22.96
C VAL A 204 17.17 -11.43 -24.06
N THR A 205 16.67 -12.33 -24.90
CA THR A 205 17.41 -12.91 -26.02
C THR A 205 16.75 -12.49 -27.34
N VAL A 206 17.47 -11.78 -28.20
CA VAL A 206 16.93 -11.19 -29.43
C VAL A 206 17.29 -12.03 -30.63
N THR A 207 16.27 -12.53 -31.36
CA THR A 207 16.48 -13.31 -32.60
C THR A 207 16.35 -12.46 -33.85
N GLU A 208 15.54 -11.37 -33.81
CA GLU A 208 15.37 -10.47 -34.94
C GLU A 208 15.11 -9.05 -34.46
N GLY A 209 15.69 -8.04 -35.07
CA GLY A 209 15.49 -6.62 -34.76
C GLY A 209 16.33 -6.13 -33.59
N THR A 210 15.77 -5.21 -32.80
CA THR A 210 16.47 -4.56 -31.69
C THR A 210 15.54 -4.35 -30.51
N VAL A 211 16.09 -4.54 -29.32
CA VAL A 211 15.39 -4.36 -28.02
C VAL A 211 16.16 -3.32 -27.21
N GLU A 212 15.43 -2.42 -26.56
CA GLU A 212 15.91 -1.55 -25.49
C GLU A 212 15.51 -2.20 -24.16
N LEU A 213 16.48 -2.59 -23.35
CA LEU A 213 16.31 -3.11 -21.99
C LEU A 213 16.82 -2.07 -21.01
N TYR A 214 15.98 -1.66 -20.05
CA TYR A 214 16.36 -0.69 -19.01
C TYR A 214 15.77 -1.03 -17.65
N GLU A 215 16.42 -0.54 -16.61
CA GLU A 215 15.91 -0.60 -15.25
C GLU A 215 14.65 0.26 -15.13
N THR A 216 13.56 -0.27 -14.56
CA THR A 216 12.26 0.42 -14.51
C THR A 216 12.33 1.77 -13.78
N ASP A 217 13.02 1.82 -12.64
CA ASP A 217 13.15 3.03 -11.82
C ASP A 217 14.29 3.97 -12.25
N ASN A 218 15.20 3.50 -13.12
CA ASN A 218 16.33 4.27 -13.62
C ASN A 218 16.57 4.02 -15.12
N PRO A 219 15.84 4.67 -16.01
CA PRO A 219 15.94 4.46 -17.45
C PRO A 219 17.32 4.80 -18.08
N LEU A 220 18.21 5.48 -17.35
CA LEU A 220 19.59 5.73 -17.79
C LEU A 220 20.45 4.46 -17.69
N ASN A 221 20.11 3.51 -16.82
CA ASN A 221 20.71 2.20 -16.72
C ASN A 221 20.07 1.29 -17.78
N GLN A 222 20.61 1.32 -19.00
CA GLN A 222 20.02 0.67 -20.17
C GLN A 222 21.06 0.04 -21.08
N ALA A 223 20.59 -0.93 -21.89
CA ALA A 223 21.34 -1.50 -22.98
C ALA A 223 20.48 -1.67 -24.23
N ARG A 224 21.08 -1.47 -25.40
CA ARG A 224 20.49 -1.81 -26.69
C ARG A 224 21.00 -3.16 -27.13
N ILE A 225 20.08 -4.10 -27.38
CA ILE A 225 20.37 -5.50 -27.69
C ILE A 225 19.88 -5.76 -29.11
N ASN A 226 20.78 -6.18 -29.97
CA ASN A 226 20.48 -6.46 -31.37
C ASN A 226 20.23 -7.95 -31.60
N ALA A 227 19.76 -8.31 -32.79
CA ALA A 227 19.65 -9.71 -33.20
C ALA A 227 20.99 -10.46 -33.01
N GLY A 228 20.93 -11.65 -32.42
CA GLY A 228 22.13 -12.44 -32.09
C GLY A 228 22.74 -12.10 -30.73
N GLU A 229 22.15 -11.20 -29.96
CA GLU A 229 22.64 -10.78 -28.64
C GLU A 229 21.67 -11.13 -27.54
N THR A 230 22.21 -11.22 -26.32
CA THR A 230 21.44 -11.40 -25.08
C THR A 230 21.74 -10.24 -24.14
N GLY A 231 20.69 -9.69 -23.52
CA GLY A 231 20.78 -8.74 -22.41
C GLY A 231 20.24 -9.31 -21.12
N SER A 232 20.77 -8.86 -19.99
CA SER A 232 20.25 -9.22 -18.68
C SER A 232 20.21 -8.02 -17.75
N TYR A 233 19.21 -7.99 -16.89
CA TYR A 233 19.17 -7.12 -15.72
C TYR A 233 19.40 -7.99 -14.47
N GLU A 234 20.48 -7.74 -13.77
CA GLU A 234 20.85 -8.45 -12.55
C GLU A 234 20.30 -7.70 -11.32
N LYS A 235 19.34 -8.31 -10.62
CA LYS A 235 18.58 -7.67 -9.53
C LYS A 235 19.45 -7.30 -8.33
N SER A 236 20.44 -8.15 -7.99
CA SER A 236 21.28 -7.98 -6.80
C SER A 236 22.16 -6.73 -6.87
N VAL A 237 22.65 -6.39 -8.04
CA VAL A 237 23.56 -5.26 -8.31
C VAL A 237 22.87 -4.14 -9.09
N ARG A 238 21.60 -4.31 -9.45
CA ARG A 238 20.81 -3.36 -10.24
C ARG A 238 21.53 -2.92 -11.53
N ALA A 239 22.06 -3.87 -12.26
CA ALA A 239 22.88 -3.59 -13.45
C ALA A 239 22.31 -4.24 -14.70
N VAL A 240 22.19 -3.44 -15.77
CA VAL A 240 21.89 -3.93 -17.12
C VAL A 240 23.20 -4.31 -17.79
N ARG A 241 23.28 -5.53 -18.33
CA ARG A 241 24.45 -6.06 -19.05
C ARG A 241 24.04 -6.59 -20.41
N LYS A 242 24.98 -6.60 -21.33
CA LYS A 242 24.81 -7.16 -22.65
C LYS A 242 25.92 -8.18 -22.96
N VAL A 243 25.52 -9.31 -23.56
CA VAL A 243 26.40 -10.36 -24.04
C VAL A 243 26.18 -10.52 -25.54
N SER A 244 27.28 -10.56 -26.32
CA SER A 244 27.22 -10.55 -27.78
C SER A 244 26.96 -11.92 -28.43
N VAL A 245 26.59 -12.94 -27.64
CA VAL A 245 26.36 -14.29 -28.16
C VAL A 245 25.07 -14.84 -27.52
N ILE A 246 24.17 -15.38 -28.35
CA ILE A 246 22.99 -16.11 -27.90
C ILE A 246 23.43 -17.50 -27.38
N ASN A 247 22.95 -17.87 -26.22
CA ASN A 247 22.91 -19.26 -25.80
C ASN A 247 21.65 -19.90 -26.41
N GLU A 248 21.80 -20.89 -27.32
CA GLU A 248 20.65 -21.57 -27.95
C GLU A 248 19.69 -22.18 -26.92
N ASN A 249 20.21 -22.57 -25.77
CA ASN A 249 19.39 -23.11 -24.66
C ASN A 249 18.41 -22.09 -24.06
N ASP A 250 18.61 -20.77 -24.28
CA ASP A 250 17.66 -19.75 -23.85
C ASP A 250 16.30 -19.85 -24.57
N LEU A 251 16.29 -20.54 -25.71
CA LEU A 251 15.08 -20.75 -26.54
C LEU A 251 14.63 -22.21 -26.57
N SER A 252 15.30 -23.09 -25.83
CA SER A 252 15.07 -24.56 -25.88
C SER A 252 13.62 -24.95 -25.60
N TRP A 253 12.92 -24.26 -24.70
CA TRP A 253 11.52 -24.51 -24.39
C TRP A 253 10.57 -24.33 -25.60
N LYS A 254 10.99 -23.51 -26.58
CA LYS A 254 10.24 -23.23 -27.82
C LYS A 254 10.78 -24.00 -29.02
N THR A 255 12.09 -24.15 -29.11
CA THR A 255 12.75 -24.76 -30.28
C THR A 255 12.98 -26.26 -30.15
N LEU A 256 12.95 -26.78 -28.92
CA LEU A 256 13.36 -28.14 -28.54
C LEU A 256 14.81 -28.47 -28.98
N ILE A 257 15.65 -27.43 -29.09
CA ILE A 257 17.10 -27.55 -29.33
C ILE A 257 17.82 -27.33 -28.02
N LEU A 258 18.61 -28.30 -27.58
CA LEU A 258 19.43 -28.26 -26.38
C LEU A 258 20.89 -28.48 -26.81
N ASP A 259 21.79 -27.57 -26.54
CA ASP A 259 23.20 -27.65 -26.89
C ASP A 259 24.10 -27.49 -25.64
N PHE A 260 24.65 -28.58 -25.17
CA PHE A 260 25.49 -28.64 -23.98
C PHE A 260 26.95 -28.84 -24.40
N LYS A 261 27.85 -27.93 -23.98
CA LYS A 261 29.29 -27.94 -24.26
C LYS A 261 30.07 -27.85 -22.96
N LYS A 262 30.45 -28.98 -22.38
CA LYS A 262 31.08 -29.09 -21.05
C LYS A 262 30.22 -28.41 -19.98
N THR A 263 28.88 -28.51 -20.12
CA THR A 263 27.94 -27.89 -19.24
C THR A 263 27.80 -28.69 -17.93
N PRO A 264 27.89 -28.09 -16.76
CA PRO A 264 27.64 -28.79 -15.49
C PRO A 264 26.25 -29.44 -15.48
N LEU A 265 26.16 -30.65 -14.92
CA LEU A 265 24.90 -31.42 -14.93
C LEU A 265 23.74 -30.68 -14.26
N ILE A 266 24.02 -29.95 -13.17
CA ILE A 266 23.00 -29.14 -12.51
C ILE A 266 22.40 -28.05 -13.42
N GLU A 267 23.23 -27.42 -14.25
CA GLU A 267 22.79 -26.41 -15.22
C GLU A 267 22.04 -27.08 -16.39
N ALA A 268 22.58 -28.18 -16.93
CA ALA A 268 21.91 -28.93 -18.00
C ALA A 268 20.52 -29.43 -17.58
N VAL A 269 20.40 -29.93 -16.37
CA VAL A 269 19.13 -30.40 -15.80
C VAL A 269 18.13 -29.26 -15.55
N ASP A 270 18.58 -28.07 -15.11
CA ASP A 270 17.70 -26.88 -14.97
C ASP A 270 17.13 -26.46 -16.34
N ILE A 271 17.96 -26.48 -17.39
CA ILE A 271 17.53 -26.23 -18.77
C ILE A 271 16.54 -27.26 -19.27
N ILE A 272 16.81 -28.55 -19.06
CA ILE A 272 15.93 -29.66 -19.45
C ILE A 272 14.59 -29.58 -18.72
N SER A 273 14.65 -29.33 -17.40
CA SER A 273 13.46 -29.13 -16.57
C SER A 273 12.57 -27.98 -17.08
N ASN A 274 13.19 -26.85 -17.46
CA ASN A 274 12.48 -25.71 -18.02
C ASN A 274 11.92 -25.98 -19.43
N THR A 275 12.62 -26.78 -20.23
CA THR A 275 12.24 -27.12 -21.60
C THR A 275 11.06 -28.07 -21.65
N TYR A 276 11.04 -29.08 -20.78
CA TYR A 276 10.02 -30.13 -20.78
C TYR A 276 9.00 -30.04 -19.64
N HIS A 277 9.10 -29.05 -18.77
CA HIS A 277 8.15 -28.70 -17.73
C HIS A 277 7.92 -29.78 -16.66
N PHE A 278 8.98 -30.45 -16.25
CA PHE A 278 8.94 -31.38 -15.11
C PHE A 278 10.06 -31.07 -14.11
N PRO A 279 9.80 -31.15 -12.82
CA PRO A 279 10.81 -30.88 -11.78
C PRO A 279 11.82 -32.02 -11.72
N VAL A 280 13.11 -31.67 -11.73
CA VAL A 280 14.22 -32.60 -11.62
C VAL A 280 15.04 -32.28 -10.38
N GLU A 281 15.41 -33.28 -9.61
CA GLU A 281 16.30 -33.22 -8.47
C GLU A 281 17.59 -33.97 -8.80
N VAL A 282 18.75 -33.43 -8.47
CA VAL A 282 20.06 -34.00 -8.76
C VAL A 282 20.84 -34.14 -7.45
N ASP A 283 21.40 -35.35 -7.22
CA ASP A 283 22.24 -35.60 -6.05
C ASP A 283 23.52 -34.70 -6.06
N ASP A 284 23.96 -34.25 -4.92
CA ASP A 284 25.04 -33.28 -4.74
C ASP A 284 26.38 -33.76 -5.36
N ASN A 285 26.68 -35.04 -5.26
CA ASN A 285 27.94 -35.64 -5.73
C ASN A 285 28.09 -35.64 -7.27
N ILE A 286 26.99 -35.51 -8.03
CA ILE A 286 27.02 -35.49 -9.51
C ILE A 286 26.75 -34.12 -10.09
N LYS A 287 26.40 -33.10 -9.33
CA LYS A 287 26.04 -31.75 -9.81
C LYS A 287 27.13 -31.12 -10.69
N LYS A 288 28.41 -31.42 -10.39
CA LYS A 288 29.56 -30.87 -11.10
C LYS A 288 29.99 -31.69 -12.31
N CYS A 289 29.41 -32.88 -12.51
CA CYS A 289 29.67 -33.65 -13.74
C CYS A 289 29.32 -32.82 -14.96
N SER A 290 30.12 -32.87 -16.00
CA SER A 290 29.86 -32.09 -17.20
C SER A 290 29.38 -32.96 -18.35
N ILE A 291 28.49 -32.41 -19.16
CA ILE A 291 27.98 -33.08 -20.35
C ILE A 291 28.24 -32.27 -21.60
N THR A 292 28.54 -32.98 -22.69
CA THR A 292 28.67 -32.41 -24.05
C THR A 292 27.76 -33.26 -24.96
N VAL A 293 26.63 -32.70 -25.35
CA VAL A 293 25.65 -33.34 -26.22
C VAL A 293 24.71 -32.29 -26.81
N ARG A 294 24.26 -32.52 -28.05
CA ARG A 294 23.21 -31.71 -28.69
C ARG A 294 22.00 -32.58 -28.95
N PHE A 295 20.84 -32.05 -28.52
CA PHE A 295 19.54 -32.64 -28.80
C PHE A 295 18.74 -31.72 -29.72
N GLU A 296 18.04 -32.31 -30.71
CA GLU A 296 17.14 -31.57 -31.60
C GLU A 296 15.81 -32.35 -31.70
N ASN A 297 14.74 -31.69 -31.37
CA ASN A 297 13.36 -32.24 -31.40
C ASN A 297 13.22 -33.59 -30.71
N GLN A 298 13.98 -33.85 -29.64
CA GLN A 298 13.89 -35.09 -28.87
C GLN A 298 12.75 -34.99 -27.83
N ASN A 299 12.13 -36.13 -27.53
CA ASN A 299 11.21 -36.25 -26.41
C ASN A 299 12.00 -36.33 -25.07
N PRO A 300 11.35 -36.01 -23.92
CA PRO A 300 12.03 -36.00 -22.65
C PRO A 300 12.65 -37.33 -22.24
N ASP A 301 11.99 -38.45 -22.55
CA ASP A 301 12.49 -39.80 -22.20
C ASP A 301 13.79 -40.10 -22.95
N SER A 302 13.88 -39.73 -24.23
CA SER A 302 15.11 -39.88 -25.03
C SER A 302 16.26 -39.06 -24.45
N VAL A 303 15.99 -37.82 -24.06
CA VAL A 303 17.00 -36.92 -23.43
C VAL A 303 17.49 -37.56 -22.12
N LEU A 304 16.59 -38.00 -21.25
CA LEU A 304 16.94 -38.63 -19.97
C LEU A 304 17.72 -39.93 -20.16
N ASN A 305 17.36 -40.76 -21.15
CA ASN A 305 18.08 -42.02 -21.46
C ASN A 305 19.53 -41.75 -21.94
N VAL A 306 19.74 -40.72 -22.74
CA VAL A 306 21.11 -40.32 -23.16
C VAL A 306 21.89 -39.83 -21.93
N LEU A 307 21.32 -39.01 -21.04
CA LEU A 307 22.00 -38.60 -19.82
C LEU A 307 22.38 -39.78 -18.95
N LYS A 308 21.44 -40.73 -18.77
CA LYS A 308 21.64 -41.96 -18.00
C LYS A 308 22.83 -42.76 -18.53
N SER A 309 22.88 -43.00 -19.86
CA SER A 309 23.90 -43.82 -20.44
C SER A 309 25.29 -43.12 -20.56
N THR A 310 25.29 -41.77 -20.72
CA THR A 310 26.54 -41.00 -20.91
C THR A 310 27.30 -40.88 -19.59
N LEU A 311 26.61 -40.75 -18.46
CA LEU A 311 27.22 -40.47 -17.15
C LEU A 311 26.99 -41.60 -16.13
N ASP A 312 26.52 -42.80 -16.55
CA ASP A 312 26.18 -43.97 -15.70
C ASP A 312 25.26 -43.59 -14.54
N LEU A 313 24.21 -42.83 -14.86
CA LEU A 313 23.28 -42.32 -13.87
C LEU A 313 22.11 -43.27 -13.60
N THR A 314 21.54 -43.18 -12.41
CA THR A 314 20.26 -43.82 -12.07
C THR A 314 19.19 -42.75 -12.10
N ILE A 315 18.16 -42.91 -12.91
CA ILE A 315 17.03 -42.00 -13.03
C ILE A 315 15.79 -42.68 -12.49
N THR A 316 15.17 -42.10 -11.48
CA THR A 316 13.96 -42.60 -10.83
C THR A 316 12.84 -41.58 -10.90
N GLN A 317 11.68 -42.00 -11.38
CA GLN A 317 10.50 -41.11 -11.37
C GLN A 317 9.69 -41.34 -10.10
N LYS A 318 9.45 -40.27 -9.36
CA LYS A 318 8.58 -40.21 -8.16
C LYS A 318 7.40 -39.25 -8.41
N GLY A 319 6.29 -39.81 -8.90
CA GLY A 319 5.14 -38.99 -9.30
C GLY A 319 5.48 -38.07 -10.47
N LYS A 320 5.39 -36.74 -10.26
CA LYS A 320 5.77 -35.74 -11.29
C LYS A 320 7.24 -35.30 -11.23
N ARG A 321 8.02 -35.80 -10.25
CA ARG A 321 9.43 -35.44 -10.08
C ARG A 321 10.36 -36.51 -10.62
N ILE A 322 11.45 -36.10 -11.18
CA ILE A 322 12.53 -36.96 -11.61
C ILE A 322 13.72 -36.79 -10.67
N LEU A 323 14.21 -37.87 -10.11
CA LEU A 323 15.40 -37.91 -9.28
C LEU A 323 16.54 -38.52 -10.07
N ILE A 324 17.66 -37.81 -10.15
CA ILE A 324 18.88 -38.24 -10.83
C ILE A 324 19.97 -38.45 -9.77
N SER A 325 20.48 -39.69 -9.70
CA SER A 325 21.54 -40.09 -8.79
C SER A 325 22.66 -40.81 -9.53
N GLY A 326 23.83 -40.94 -8.93
CA GLY A 326 24.98 -41.61 -9.55
C GLY A 326 26.17 -41.70 -8.62
N LYS A 327 27.21 -42.42 -9.06
CA LYS A 327 28.46 -42.62 -8.26
C LYS A 327 29.37 -41.37 -8.22
N GLY A 328 29.11 -40.38 -9.06
CA GLY A 328 30.02 -39.25 -9.30
C GLY A 328 30.86 -39.44 -10.55
N CYS A 329 31.54 -38.40 -11.00
CA CYS A 329 32.40 -38.41 -12.18
C CYS A 329 33.88 -38.06 -11.87
#